data_fa6d69ba9e261b7bc779db9e613dc816
#
_entry.id   fa6d69ba9e261b7bc779db9e613dc816
#
_cell.length_a   1.000
_cell.length_b   1.000
_cell.length_c   1.000
_cell.angle_alpha   90.00
_cell.angle_beta   90.00
_cell.angle_gamma   90.00
#
_symmetry.space_group_name_H-M   'P 1'
#
loop_
_entity.id
_entity.type
_entity.pdbx_description
1 polymer ?
#
loop_
_entity_poly.entity_id
_entity_poly.type
_entity_poly.pdbx_seq_one_letter_code
_entity_poly.pdbx_strand_id
1 'polypeptide(L)'
;MDAMIKGVRRPSGRMAVSVLALTLAVAACGGGGDEEPATAPVTTVAPATTEAEAATTTTVAPATTEAETTTTTEEPCRPAPNASCAGADLAGANLAGMILPGIDFSGANLEGALLNGAMLAGANLSNSNLAGATLSSTNLAGADLSGAIAAGAVFYRTNLTSANLVLTDLTAAVLMEADMKSVNMTGASVQGLVDRRTFWCSTIYVDGTLKNDSCQIVTE
;
A
#
# COMPACT_ATOMS: atom_id res chain seq x y z
N MET A 1 -37.84 53.64 22.07
CA MET A 1 -37.58 53.62 20.60
C MET A 1 -37.37 52.19 20.19
N ASP A 2 -38.45 51.59 19.76
CA ASP A 2 -38.50 50.18 19.35
C ASP A 2 -37.87 49.98 17.97
N ALA A 3 -37.00 49.00 17.83
CA ALA A 3 -36.56 48.53 16.52
C ALA A 3 -36.82 47.03 16.40
N MET A 4 -37.77 46.74 15.57
CA MET A 4 -38.34 45.42 15.17
C MET A 4 -37.26 44.47 14.65
N ILE A 5 -37.20 43.27 15.24
CA ILE A 5 -36.50 42.13 14.68
C ILE A 5 -37.47 41.43 13.69
N LYS A 6 -37.20 41.57 12.40
CA LYS A 6 -37.90 40.83 11.33
C LYS A 6 -37.38 39.39 11.29
N GLY A 7 -38.30 38.44 11.55
CA GLY A 7 -38.08 37.01 11.43
C GLY A 7 -37.81 36.55 10.00
N VAL A 8 -36.75 35.80 9.79
CA VAL A 8 -36.48 35.08 8.54
C VAL A 8 -37.15 33.73 8.63
N ARG A 9 -38.18 33.53 7.80
CA ARG A 9 -38.88 32.23 7.61
C ARG A 9 -37.95 31.24 6.87
N ARG A 10 -37.74 30.08 7.44
CA ARG A 10 -37.14 28.94 6.75
C ARG A 10 -38.17 28.29 5.81
N PRO A 11 -37.85 27.96 4.55
CA PRO A 11 -38.69 27.12 3.73
C PRO A 11 -38.56 25.63 4.11
N SER A 12 -39.64 25.02 4.53
CA SER A 12 -39.76 23.57 4.74
C SER A 12 -39.98 22.91 3.38
N GLY A 13 -38.91 22.46 2.74
CA GLY A 13 -38.95 21.61 1.56
C GLY A 13 -38.98 20.12 1.96
N ARG A 14 -40.15 19.51 1.89
CA ARG A 14 -40.31 18.06 1.94
C ARG A 14 -39.81 17.50 0.62
N MET A 15 -38.65 16.86 0.59
CA MET A 15 -38.24 15.99 -0.53
C MET A 15 -38.83 14.62 -0.34
N ALA A 16 -39.67 14.22 -1.29
CA ALA A 16 -40.25 12.89 -1.39
C ALA A 16 -39.13 11.88 -1.72
N VAL A 17 -39.00 10.88 -0.90
CA VAL A 17 -38.10 9.72 -1.14
C VAL A 17 -38.87 8.77 -2.08
N SER A 18 -38.46 8.72 -3.34
CA SER A 18 -38.92 7.67 -4.27
C SER A 18 -38.11 6.41 -3.98
N VAL A 19 -38.77 5.43 -3.36
CA VAL A 19 -38.26 4.08 -3.20
C VAL A 19 -38.44 3.36 -4.53
N LEU A 20 -37.33 3.15 -5.25
CA LEU A 20 -37.33 2.29 -6.44
C LEU A 20 -37.00 0.86 -5.96
N ALA A 21 -38.02 0.03 -5.90
CA ALA A 21 -37.89 -1.39 -5.60
C ALA A 21 -37.32 -2.10 -6.84
N LEU A 22 -36.06 -2.60 -6.72
CA LEU A 22 -35.43 -3.45 -7.72
C LEU A 22 -35.72 -4.90 -7.37
N THR A 23 -36.66 -5.53 -8.10
CA THR A 23 -36.94 -6.97 -7.98
C THR A 23 -35.83 -7.78 -8.63
N LEU A 24 -35.13 -8.59 -7.82
CA LEU A 24 -34.22 -9.63 -8.32
C LEU A 24 -35.06 -10.81 -8.85
N ALA A 25 -34.95 -11.07 -10.15
CA ALA A 25 -35.41 -12.33 -10.75
C ALA A 25 -34.30 -13.37 -10.60
N VAL A 26 -34.56 -14.41 -9.79
CA VAL A 26 -33.74 -15.61 -9.70
C VAL A 26 -34.17 -16.53 -10.85
N ALA A 27 -33.30 -16.73 -11.84
CA ALA A 27 -33.44 -17.79 -12.82
C ALA A 27 -32.57 -18.97 -12.42
N ALA A 28 -33.23 -19.99 -11.90
CA ALA A 28 -32.65 -21.32 -11.74
C ALA A 28 -32.74 -22.03 -13.10
N CYS A 29 -31.61 -22.52 -13.61
CA CYS A 29 -31.59 -23.56 -14.65
C CYS A 29 -30.60 -24.63 -14.22
N GLY A 30 -31.15 -25.78 -13.83
CA GLY A 30 -30.43 -27.00 -13.64
C GLY A 30 -30.19 -27.69 -14.99
N GLY A 31 -29.20 -28.55 -15.03
CA GLY A 31 -28.92 -29.40 -16.18
C GLY A 31 -27.58 -30.07 -15.94
N GLY A 32 -27.65 -31.35 -15.52
CA GLY A 32 -26.55 -32.24 -15.31
C GLY A 32 -25.95 -32.73 -16.63
N GLY A 33 -24.76 -33.30 -16.53
CA GLY A 33 -24.04 -33.96 -17.60
C GLY A 33 -22.76 -34.50 -17.03
N ASP A 34 -22.86 -35.77 -16.60
CA ASP A 34 -21.73 -36.62 -16.26
C ASP A 34 -20.95 -36.93 -17.55
N GLU A 35 -19.62 -36.85 -17.49
CA GLU A 35 -18.74 -37.69 -18.30
C GLU A 35 -17.36 -37.73 -17.66
N GLU A 36 -16.99 -38.94 -17.23
CA GLU A 36 -15.74 -39.41 -16.70
C GLU A 36 -14.83 -39.93 -17.88
N PRO A 37 -13.62 -40.43 -17.59
CA PRO A 37 -12.34 -39.89 -18.06
C PRO A 37 -11.72 -40.71 -19.18
N ALA A 38 -10.83 -40.14 -19.94
CA ALA A 38 -9.97 -40.86 -20.87
C ALA A 38 -8.53 -40.90 -20.36
N THR A 39 -8.13 -42.09 -20.07
CA THR A 39 -6.79 -42.56 -19.70
C THR A 39 -5.78 -42.49 -20.86
N ALA A 40 -4.57 -42.02 -20.54
CA ALA A 40 -3.22 -42.36 -20.96
C ALA A 40 -2.89 -42.79 -22.44
N PRO A 41 -1.63 -42.71 -22.95
CA PRO A 41 -0.53 -43.46 -22.38
C PRO A 41 0.83 -42.76 -22.22
N VAL A 42 1.54 -43.29 -21.26
CA VAL A 42 2.96 -43.14 -20.97
C VAL A 42 3.79 -43.70 -22.16
N THR A 43 4.80 -42.94 -22.60
CA THR A 43 5.89 -43.50 -23.39
C THR A 43 7.22 -43.16 -22.73
N THR A 44 7.79 -44.15 -22.12
CA THR A 44 9.13 -44.22 -21.57
C THR A 44 10.11 -44.51 -22.69
N VAL A 45 11.15 -43.72 -22.86
CA VAL A 45 12.39 -44.14 -23.55
C VAL A 45 13.57 -43.51 -22.87
N ALA A 46 14.40 -44.29 -22.23
CA ALA A 46 15.80 -44.09 -21.90
C ALA A 46 16.56 -45.31 -22.50
N PRO A 47 17.90 -45.36 -22.44
CA PRO A 47 18.97 -44.37 -22.62
C PRO A 47 19.94 -44.82 -23.74
N ALA A 48 20.87 -44.00 -24.16
CA ALA A 48 22.06 -44.45 -24.88
C ALA A 48 23.28 -43.68 -24.40
N THR A 49 24.11 -44.38 -23.71
CA THR A 49 25.48 -44.10 -23.36
C THR A 49 26.37 -44.24 -24.59
N THR A 50 27.28 -43.28 -24.83
CA THR A 50 28.49 -43.58 -25.64
C THR A 50 29.64 -42.69 -25.12
N GLU A 51 30.62 -43.33 -24.50
CA GLU A 51 31.98 -42.82 -24.25
C GLU A 51 32.77 -42.80 -25.55
N ALA A 52 33.64 -41.79 -25.68
CA ALA A 52 34.95 -41.89 -26.39
C ALA A 52 35.71 -40.59 -26.12
N GLU A 53 36.66 -40.67 -25.31
CA GLU A 53 38.13 -40.60 -25.35
C GLU A 53 38.76 -39.40 -26.11
N ALA A 54 39.51 -38.66 -25.29
CA ALA A 54 40.79 -37.96 -25.42
C ALA A 54 41.32 -37.48 -26.78
N ALA A 55 41.62 -36.17 -26.80
CA ALA A 55 42.85 -35.63 -27.42
C ALA A 55 43.25 -34.29 -26.79
N THR A 56 44.38 -34.31 -26.14
CA THR A 56 45.13 -33.20 -25.57
C THR A 56 45.68 -32.35 -26.71
N THR A 57 45.37 -31.05 -26.75
CA THR A 57 46.20 -30.08 -27.48
C THR A 57 46.29 -28.80 -26.68
N THR A 58 47.46 -28.60 -26.11
CA THR A 58 47.90 -27.37 -25.40
C THR A 58 48.06 -26.27 -26.44
N THR A 59 47.27 -25.20 -26.34
CA THR A 59 47.55 -23.95 -27.03
C THR A 59 47.41 -22.83 -26.01
N VAL A 60 48.56 -22.16 -25.84
CA VAL A 60 48.80 -21.05 -24.93
C VAL A 60 47.97 -19.82 -25.35
N ALA A 61 47.36 -19.17 -24.36
CA ALA A 61 46.46 -18.04 -24.40
C ALA A 61 46.97 -16.76 -25.02
N PRO A 62 46.05 -15.79 -25.24
CA PRO A 62 46.33 -14.44 -24.70
C PRO A 62 45.32 -14.13 -23.58
N ALA A 63 45.86 -13.49 -22.52
CA ALA A 63 45.10 -12.96 -21.42
C ALA A 63 44.03 -11.98 -21.85
N THR A 64 42.82 -12.41 -21.89
CA THR A 64 41.66 -11.51 -21.96
C THR A 64 41.35 -11.10 -20.52
N THR A 65 41.55 -9.82 -20.24
CA THR A 65 41.09 -9.17 -19.02
C THR A 65 39.56 -9.35 -18.97
N GLU A 66 39.10 -10.38 -18.30
CA GLU A 66 37.70 -10.50 -17.91
C GLU A 66 37.43 -9.35 -16.95
N ALA A 67 36.59 -8.39 -17.41
CA ALA A 67 35.94 -7.49 -16.50
C ALA A 67 35.11 -8.37 -15.56
N GLU A 68 35.58 -8.49 -14.32
CA GLU A 68 34.76 -9.07 -13.25
C GLU A 68 33.48 -8.24 -13.15
N THR A 69 32.44 -8.72 -13.79
CA THR A 69 31.08 -8.31 -13.47
C THR A 69 30.85 -8.87 -12.06
N THR A 70 31.17 -8.08 -11.05
CA THR A 70 30.73 -8.36 -9.68
C THR A 70 29.21 -8.31 -9.71
N THR A 71 28.59 -9.46 -9.96
CA THR A 71 27.19 -9.69 -9.62
C THR A 71 27.17 -9.70 -8.09
N THR A 72 27.01 -8.49 -7.52
CA THR A 72 26.66 -8.35 -6.11
C THR A 72 25.31 -9.05 -5.97
N THR A 73 25.34 -10.30 -5.53
CA THR A 73 24.14 -10.96 -5.03
C THR A 73 23.81 -10.21 -3.75
N GLU A 74 22.98 -9.15 -3.88
CA GLU A 74 22.43 -8.47 -2.72
C GLU A 74 21.67 -9.51 -1.91
N GLU A 75 22.13 -9.75 -0.68
CA GLU A 75 21.38 -10.60 0.23
C GLU A 75 19.96 -10.04 0.33
N PRO A 76 18.93 -10.90 0.26
CA PRO A 76 17.54 -10.43 0.34
C PRO A 76 17.38 -9.64 1.64
N CYS A 77 16.77 -8.45 1.53
CA CYS A 77 16.48 -7.62 2.70
C CYS A 77 15.81 -8.45 3.80
N ARG A 78 16.31 -8.34 5.02
CA ARG A 78 15.71 -8.92 6.23
C ARG A 78 15.13 -7.78 7.07
N PRO A 79 13.80 -7.56 7.04
CA PRO A 79 13.18 -6.50 7.82
C PRO A 79 13.45 -6.67 9.32
N ALA A 80 14.05 -5.65 9.92
CA ALA A 80 14.38 -5.58 11.35
C ALA A 80 14.37 -4.09 11.80
N PRO A 81 14.31 -3.79 13.10
CA PRO A 81 14.42 -2.42 13.59
C PRO A 81 15.68 -1.72 13.08
N ASN A 82 15.54 -0.52 12.52
CA ASN A 82 16.60 0.30 11.94
C ASN A 82 17.42 -0.39 10.82
N ALA A 83 16.95 -1.51 10.25
CA ALA A 83 17.58 -2.13 9.09
C ALA A 83 17.32 -1.30 7.82
N SER A 84 18.20 -1.46 6.82
CA SER A 84 17.96 -0.91 5.49
C SER A 84 17.43 -2.00 4.55
N CYS A 85 16.26 -1.73 4.00
CA CYS A 85 15.61 -2.48 2.93
C CYS A 85 15.28 -1.53 1.77
N ALA A 86 16.10 -0.49 1.60
CA ALA A 86 15.93 0.50 0.55
C ALA A 86 15.94 -0.18 -0.83
N GLY A 87 14.95 0.14 -1.67
CA GLY A 87 14.81 -0.44 -3.01
C GLY A 87 14.47 -1.95 -3.05
N ALA A 88 14.26 -2.61 -1.91
CA ALA A 88 13.96 -4.03 -1.87
C ALA A 88 12.60 -4.35 -2.54
N ASP A 89 12.52 -5.49 -3.23
CA ASP A 89 11.24 -6.01 -3.71
C ASP A 89 10.57 -6.85 -2.63
N LEU A 90 9.52 -6.29 -2.04
CA LEU A 90 8.70 -6.86 -0.97
C LEU A 90 7.22 -6.89 -1.37
N ALA A 91 6.93 -6.95 -2.69
CA ALA A 91 5.56 -7.01 -3.18
C ALA A 91 4.81 -8.20 -2.58
N GLY A 92 3.62 -7.96 -2.03
CA GLY A 92 2.80 -8.97 -1.35
C GLY A 92 3.41 -9.56 -0.09
N ALA A 93 4.54 -9.04 0.40
CA ALA A 93 5.19 -9.56 1.61
C ALA A 93 4.28 -9.48 2.85
N ASN A 94 4.32 -10.49 3.70
CA ASN A 94 3.62 -10.48 4.97
C ASN A 94 4.54 -9.92 6.08
N LEU A 95 4.32 -8.65 6.39
CA LEU A 95 5.01 -7.90 7.45
C LEU A 95 4.06 -7.58 8.62
N ALA A 96 2.90 -8.24 8.68
CA ALA A 96 1.89 -7.97 9.68
C ALA A 96 2.40 -8.19 11.11
N GLY A 97 2.14 -7.22 11.99
CA GLY A 97 2.54 -7.27 13.39
C GLY A 97 4.05 -7.16 13.64
N MET A 98 4.88 -6.98 12.63
CA MET A 98 6.32 -6.85 12.81
C MET A 98 6.69 -5.55 13.54
N ILE A 99 7.72 -5.60 14.36
CA ILE A 99 8.26 -4.44 15.09
C ILE A 99 9.47 -3.92 14.31
N LEU A 100 9.28 -2.85 13.56
CA LEU A 100 10.23 -2.31 12.58
C LEU A 100 10.44 -0.78 12.74
N PRO A 101 10.63 -0.25 13.95
CA PRO A 101 10.85 1.18 14.11
C PRO A 101 12.12 1.62 13.39
N GLY A 102 12.04 2.78 12.72
CA GLY A 102 13.17 3.38 12.01
C GLY A 102 13.69 2.58 10.82
N ILE A 103 12.97 1.56 10.35
CA ILE A 103 13.40 0.80 9.16
C ILE A 103 13.44 1.71 7.93
N ASP A 104 14.40 1.48 7.06
CA ASP A 104 14.50 2.15 5.78
C ASP A 104 13.92 1.27 4.67
N PHE A 105 12.76 1.66 4.18
CA PHE A 105 12.06 1.10 3.01
C PHE A 105 12.02 2.10 1.85
N SER A 106 12.94 3.09 1.83
CA SER A 106 12.94 4.09 0.76
C SER A 106 13.07 3.44 -0.61
N GLY A 107 12.18 3.82 -1.53
CA GLY A 107 12.12 3.24 -2.87
C GLY A 107 11.76 1.75 -2.94
N ALA A 108 11.44 1.09 -1.83
CA ALA A 108 11.07 -0.32 -1.83
C ALA A 108 9.73 -0.57 -2.54
N ASN A 109 9.60 -1.72 -3.17
CA ASN A 109 8.34 -2.21 -3.71
C ASN A 109 7.57 -2.97 -2.63
N LEU A 110 6.54 -2.35 -2.07
CA LEU A 110 5.63 -2.89 -1.06
C LEU A 110 4.21 -3.05 -1.62
N GLU A 111 4.06 -3.17 -2.95
CA GLU A 111 2.77 -3.32 -3.60
C GLU A 111 2.00 -4.52 -3.03
N GLY A 112 0.76 -4.29 -2.58
CA GLY A 112 -0.08 -5.33 -1.98
C GLY A 112 0.47 -5.94 -0.69
N ALA A 113 1.53 -5.39 -0.08
CA ALA A 113 2.10 -5.92 1.16
C ALA A 113 1.11 -5.85 2.32
N LEU A 114 1.20 -6.82 3.23
CA LEU A 114 0.39 -6.89 4.44
C LEU A 114 1.20 -6.31 5.60
N LEU A 115 0.85 -5.10 6.01
CA LEU A 115 1.51 -4.34 7.09
C LEU A 115 0.60 -4.15 8.32
N ASN A 116 -0.52 -4.91 8.38
CA ASN A 116 -1.51 -4.73 9.42
C ASN A 116 -0.90 -4.90 10.83
N GLY A 117 -1.10 -3.91 11.70
CA GLY A 117 -0.59 -3.94 13.07
C GLY A 117 0.93 -3.80 13.18
N ALA A 118 1.66 -3.55 12.10
CA ALA A 118 3.11 -3.36 12.17
C ALA A 118 3.47 -2.07 12.92
N MET A 119 4.62 -2.07 13.59
CA MET A 119 5.18 -0.91 14.28
C MET A 119 6.28 -0.30 13.42
N LEU A 120 5.94 0.76 12.67
CA LEU A 120 6.79 1.45 11.70
C LEU A 120 7.07 2.91 12.13
N ALA A 121 7.06 3.17 13.44
CA ALA A 121 7.32 4.52 13.93
C ALA A 121 8.69 5.01 13.47
N GLY A 122 8.73 6.21 12.85
CA GLY A 122 9.95 6.81 12.30
C GLY A 122 10.55 6.08 11.10
N ALA A 123 9.82 5.15 10.47
CA ALA A 123 10.30 4.45 9.27
C ALA A 123 10.44 5.42 8.08
N ASN A 124 11.42 5.16 7.23
CA ASN A 124 11.59 5.83 5.96
C ASN A 124 10.89 5.00 4.85
N LEU A 125 9.77 5.49 4.36
CA LEU A 125 8.98 4.92 3.26
C LEU A 125 8.98 5.86 2.04
N SER A 126 9.92 6.81 1.99
CA SER A 126 9.97 7.80 0.90
C SER A 126 10.14 7.12 -0.45
N ASN A 127 9.36 7.58 -1.44
CA ASN A 127 9.37 7.05 -2.82
C ASN A 127 9.08 5.54 -2.93
N SER A 128 8.57 4.88 -1.89
CA SER A 128 8.17 3.46 -1.95
C SER A 128 6.88 3.26 -2.73
N ASN A 129 6.68 2.06 -3.26
CA ASN A 129 5.41 1.64 -3.85
C ASN A 129 4.58 0.87 -2.81
N LEU A 130 3.54 1.49 -2.28
CA LEU A 130 2.56 0.92 -1.34
C LEU A 130 1.20 0.69 -2.00
N ALA A 131 1.12 0.66 -3.33
CA ALA A 131 -0.15 0.51 -4.03
C ALA A 131 -0.90 -0.74 -3.56
N GLY A 132 -2.16 -0.57 -3.14
CA GLY A 132 -2.99 -1.66 -2.64
C GLY A 132 -2.51 -2.31 -1.33
N ALA A 133 -1.47 -1.80 -0.68
CA ALA A 133 -1.00 -2.34 0.60
C ALA A 133 -2.04 -2.16 1.72
N THR A 134 -2.02 -3.08 2.70
CA THR A 134 -2.91 -3.00 3.87
C THR A 134 -2.12 -2.59 5.11
N LEU A 135 -2.47 -1.41 5.66
CA LEU A 135 -1.81 -0.80 6.81
C LEU A 135 -2.78 -0.62 7.99
N SER A 136 -3.77 -1.51 8.13
CA SER A 136 -4.76 -1.40 9.20
C SER A 136 -4.13 -1.53 10.57
N SER A 137 -4.43 -0.58 11.47
CA SER A 137 -3.87 -0.53 12.84
C SER A 137 -2.34 -0.43 12.89
N THR A 138 -1.71 0.00 11.82
CA THR A 138 -0.25 0.19 11.75
C THR A 138 0.15 1.47 12.48
N ASN A 139 1.28 1.45 13.16
CA ASN A 139 1.87 2.64 13.75
C ASN A 139 2.93 3.24 12.81
N LEU A 140 2.58 4.34 12.16
CA LEU A 140 3.43 5.13 11.26
C LEU A 140 3.77 6.51 11.85
N ALA A 141 3.72 6.65 13.18
CA ALA A 141 4.00 7.92 13.82
C ALA A 141 5.42 8.41 13.46
N GLY A 142 5.51 9.63 12.92
CA GLY A 142 6.77 10.25 12.49
C GLY A 142 7.42 9.59 11.27
N ALA A 143 6.75 8.69 10.56
CA ALA A 143 7.29 8.07 9.35
C ALA A 143 7.35 9.05 8.18
N ASP A 144 8.31 8.85 7.29
CA ASP A 144 8.44 9.59 6.03
C ASP A 144 7.86 8.77 4.87
N LEU A 145 6.73 9.21 4.32
CA LEU A 145 6.09 8.64 3.13
C LEU A 145 6.17 9.60 1.93
N SER A 146 7.07 10.60 1.98
CA SER A 146 7.15 11.60 0.91
C SER A 146 7.40 10.95 -0.45
N GLY A 147 6.61 11.35 -1.45
CA GLY A 147 6.69 10.81 -2.81
C GLY A 147 6.27 9.34 -2.94
N ALA A 148 5.79 8.69 -1.89
CA ALA A 148 5.35 7.30 -1.97
C ALA A 148 4.08 7.15 -2.82
N ILE A 149 3.93 6.00 -3.48
CA ILE A 149 2.72 5.62 -4.22
C ILE A 149 1.86 4.74 -3.30
N ALA A 150 0.83 5.30 -2.70
CA ALA A 150 -0.11 4.61 -1.81
C ALA A 150 -1.53 4.53 -2.42
N ALA A 151 -1.60 4.48 -3.76
CA ALA A 151 -2.87 4.39 -4.46
C ALA A 151 -3.64 3.12 -4.06
N GLY A 152 -4.90 3.27 -3.65
CA GLY A 152 -5.74 2.17 -3.17
C GLY A 152 -5.30 1.53 -1.85
N ALA A 153 -4.27 2.05 -1.18
CA ALA A 153 -3.83 1.51 0.11
C ALA A 153 -4.86 1.74 1.22
N VAL A 154 -4.89 0.84 2.21
CA VAL A 154 -5.86 0.87 3.31
C VAL A 154 -5.18 1.25 4.62
N PHE A 155 -5.50 2.45 5.13
CA PHE A 155 -5.02 3.01 6.40
C PHE A 155 -6.13 3.01 7.46
N TYR A 156 -6.78 1.87 7.67
CA TYR A 156 -7.83 1.77 8.68
C TYR A 156 -7.24 1.77 10.10
N ARG A 157 -7.66 2.73 10.94
CA ARG A 157 -7.12 2.92 12.31
C ARG A 157 -5.61 3.09 12.38
N THR A 158 -5.01 3.58 11.33
CA THR A 158 -3.55 3.79 11.27
C THR A 158 -3.19 5.05 12.04
N ASN A 159 -2.13 4.98 12.83
CA ASN A 159 -1.54 6.14 13.47
C ASN A 159 -0.50 6.76 12.54
N LEU A 160 -0.82 7.94 11.96
CA LEU A 160 0.05 8.74 11.09
C LEU A 160 0.51 10.02 11.78
N THR A 161 0.38 10.12 13.11
CA THR A 161 0.75 11.33 13.86
C THR A 161 2.15 11.83 13.47
N SER A 162 2.26 13.08 13.06
CA SER A 162 3.51 13.73 12.63
C SER A 162 4.21 13.08 11.43
N ALA A 163 3.52 12.24 10.66
CA ALA A 163 4.07 11.66 9.44
C ALA A 163 4.20 12.70 8.32
N ASN A 164 5.15 12.48 7.44
CA ASN A 164 5.38 13.29 6.24
C ASN A 164 4.78 12.57 5.01
N LEU A 165 3.72 13.14 4.43
CA LEU A 165 3.06 12.64 3.22
C LEU A 165 3.16 13.65 2.06
N VAL A 166 4.20 14.45 2.03
CA VAL A 166 4.44 15.44 0.96
C VAL A 166 4.55 14.71 -0.38
N LEU A 167 3.78 15.16 -1.38
CA LEU A 167 3.75 14.57 -2.73
C LEU A 167 3.37 13.07 -2.79
N THR A 168 2.79 12.53 -1.74
CA THR A 168 2.31 11.12 -1.72
C THR A 168 1.09 10.96 -2.63
N ASP A 169 1.04 9.89 -3.41
CA ASP A 169 -0.15 9.52 -4.17
C ASP A 169 -1.09 8.68 -3.28
N LEU A 170 -2.18 9.29 -2.82
CA LEU A 170 -3.25 8.67 -2.03
C LEU A 170 -4.52 8.45 -2.88
N THR A 171 -4.40 8.38 -4.21
CA THR A 171 -5.53 8.17 -5.10
C THR A 171 -6.31 6.92 -4.71
N ALA A 172 -7.61 7.06 -4.47
CA ALA A 172 -8.51 5.98 -4.03
C ALA A 172 -8.08 5.27 -2.72
N ALA A 173 -7.15 5.83 -1.96
CA ALA A 173 -6.77 5.27 -0.65
C ALA A 173 -7.91 5.39 0.37
N VAL A 174 -7.84 4.60 1.43
CA VAL A 174 -8.84 4.57 2.50
C VAL A 174 -8.20 4.99 3.82
N LEU A 175 -8.62 6.16 4.38
CA LEU A 175 -8.15 6.73 5.66
C LEU A 175 -9.23 6.63 6.75
N MET A 176 -9.93 5.51 6.88
CA MET A 176 -11.00 5.37 7.86
C MET A 176 -10.45 5.25 9.28
N GLU A 177 -10.96 6.09 10.20
CA GLU A 177 -10.56 6.12 11.62
C GLU A 177 -9.04 6.33 11.83
N ALA A 178 -8.33 6.88 10.83
CA ALA A 178 -6.91 7.15 10.91
C ALA A 178 -6.62 8.42 11.73
N ASP A 179 -5.49 8.43 12.44
CA ASP A 179 -5.00 9.60 13.15
C ASP A 179 -4.00 10.38 12.27
N MET A 180 -4.44 11.54 11.80
CA MET A 180 -3.68 12.43 10.92
C MET A 180 -3.14 13.67 11.66
N LYS A 181 -3.00 13.60 12.98
CA LYS A 181 -2.52 14.73 13.77
C LYS A 181 -1.12 15.17 13.34
N SER A 182 -0.97 16.47 13.09
CA SER A 182 0.31 17.10 12.70
C SER A 182 0.96 16.51 11.44
N VAL A 183 0.20 15.89 10.56
CA VAL A 183 0.66 15.35 9.28
C VAL A 183 0.89 16.50 8.28
N ASN A 184 1.88 16.35 7.43
CA ASN A 184 2.10 17.21 6.26
C ASN A 184 1.74 16.47 4.98
N MET A 185 0.69 16.92 4.27
CA MET A 185 0.22 16.35 3.01
C MET A 185 0.39 17.31 1.83
N THR A 186 1.26 18.30 1.94
CA THR A 186 1.44 19.31 0.88
C THR A 186 1.71 18.63 -0.47
N GLY A 187 0.90 18.96 -1.46
CA GLY A 187 1.04 18.43 -2.82
C GLY A 187 0.67 16.96 -3.00
N ALA A 188 0.10 16.30 -1.97
CA ALA A 188 -0.37 14.92 -2.12
C ALA A 188 -1.57 14.83 -3.08
N SER A 189 -1.67 13.72 -3.81
CA SER A 189 -2.82 13.40 -4.65
C SER A 189 -3.88 12.67 -3.83
N VAL A 190 -5.11 13.22 -3.78
CA VAL A 190 -6.20 12.67 -2.94
C VAL A 190 -7.47 12.37 -3.76
N GLN A 191 -7.34 12.16 -5.05
CA GLN A 191 -8.48 11.87 -5.90
C GLN A 191 -9.14 10.54 -5.49
N GLY A 192 -10.44 10.58 -5.18
CA GLY A 192 -11.17 9.39 -4.75
C GLY A 192 -10.81 8.86 -3.36
N LEU A 193 -10.04 9.64 -2.57
CA LEU A 193 -9.73 9.32 -1.19
C LEU A 193 -11.00 9.12 -0.36
N VAL A 194 -11.07 8.03 0.40
CA VAL A 194 -12.16 7.76 1.35
C VAL A 194 -11.68 8.10 2.75
N ASP A 195 -12.11 9.24 3.30
CA ASP A 195 -11.83 9.67 4.66
C ASP A 195 -13.12 9.67 5.51
N ARG A 196 -13.30 8.68 6.34
CA ARG A 196 -14.42 8.61 7.28
C ARG A 196 -13.93 8.46 8.70
N ARG A 197 -14.41 9.35 9.60
CA ARG A 197 -13.99 9.39 11.00
C ARG A 197 -12.47 9.56 11.17
N THR A 198 -11.81 10.13 10.16
CA THR A 198 -10.39 10.46 10.21
C THR A 198 -10.19 11.63 11.14
N PHE A 199 -9.19 11.55 12.00
CA PHE A 199 -8.89 12.60 12.96
C PHE A 199 -7.91 13.61 12.36
N TRP A 200 -8.40 14.81 12.04
CA TRP A 200 -7.64 15.89 11.44
C TRP A 200 -7.35 16.96 12.51
N CYS A 201 -6.10 17.07 12.94
CA CYS A 201 -5.71 18.11 13.91
C CYS A 201 -4.31 18.63 13.60
N SER A 202 -4.17 19.93 13.41
CA SER A 202 -2.90 20.59 13.03
C SER A 202 -2.27 19.95 11.76
N THR A 203 -3.10 19.44 10.87
CA THR A 203 -2.66 18.77 9.63
C THR A 203 -2.53 19.80 8.52
N ILE A 204 -1.37 19.81 7.84
CA ILE A 204 -1.19 20.61 6.63
C ILE A 204 -1.78 19.79 5.47
N TYR A 205 -2.86 20.30 4.87
CA TYR A 205 -3.57 19.64 3.78
C TYR A 205 -2.85 19.83 2.43
N VAL A 206 -3.39 19.23 1.38
CA VAL A 206 -2.73 19.15 0.05
C VAL A 206 -2.45 20.50 -0.59
N ASP A 207 -3.24 21.52 -0.29
CA ASP A 207 -3.09 22.90 -0.75
C ASP A 207 -2.24 23.78 0.18
N GLY A 208 -1.64 23.21 1.22
CA GLY A 208 -0.87 23.91 2.24
C GLY A 208 -1.73 24.56 3.34
N THR A 209 -3.06 24.42 3.31
CA THR A 209 -3.94 24.92 4.36
C THR A 209 -3.92 24.05 5.61
N LEU A 210 -4.19 24.65 6.78
CA LEU A 210 -4.25 23.93 8.03
C LEU A 210 -5.65 23.36 8.26
N LYS A 211 -5.76 22.04 8.37
CA LYS A 211 -7.00 21.32 8.67
C LYS A 211 -7.06 20.97 10.16
N ASN A 212 -8.11 21.44 10.85
CA ASN A 212 -8.31 21.31 12.30
C ASN A 212 -9.70 20.76 12.66
N ASP A 213 -10.33 20.04 11.77
CA ASP A 213 -11.76 19.67 11.87
C ASP A 213 -12.08 18.82 13.11
N SER A 214 -11.08 18.13 13.66
CA SER A 214 -11.26 17.22 14.80
C SER A 214 -10.46 17.64 16.04
N CYS A 215 -9.79 18.80 16.01
CA CYS A 215 -9.11 19.29 17.20
C CYS A 215 -10.15 19.69 18.27
N GLN A 216 -10.16 18.97 19.38
CA GLN A 216 -10.83 19.49 20.59
C GLN A 216 -9.93 20.58 21.18
N ILE A 217 -10.32 21.82 21.02
CA ILE A 217 -9.72 22.92 21.79
C ILE A 217 -10.30 22.78 23.20
N VAL A 218 -9.52 22.19 24.11
CA VAL A 218 -9.83 22.29 25.53
C VAL A 218 -9.53 23.74 25.90
N THR A 219 -10.55 24.60 25.87
CA THR A 219 -10.49 25.94 26.50
C THR A 219 -10.59 25.73 28.00
N GLU A 220 -9.47 25.79 28.71
CA GLU A 220 -9.44 26.02 30.15
C GLU A 220 -9.94 27.43 30.51
#